data_c3ad9f0b24c802cd1f7f4a4fae8db6f5
#
_entry.id   c3ad9f0b24c802cd1f7f4a4fae8db6f5
#
_cell.length_a   1.000
_cell.length_b   1.000
_cell.length_c   1.000
_cell.angle_alpha   90.00
_cell.angle_beta   90.00
_cell.angle_gamma   90.00
#
_symmetry.space_group_name_H-M   'P 1'
#
loop_
_entity.id
_entity.type
_entity.pdbx_description
1 polymer ?
#
loop_
_entity_poly.entity_id
_entity_poly.type
_entity_poly.pdbx_seq_one_letter_code
_entity_poly.pdbx_strand_id
1 'polypeptide(L)'
;FVLIAISVIFTVVSLGFLIGYILINGIPNLTPKLFAWHYTTENASMLPALINTIWMTILALVIAIPFGIGAAIYMVEYAKKGNKIVEIVRITAETLTGIPSIVYGLFGMLFFVTTCKMGLSLLAGALTLSIMVLPVIMRTTEEALLAVPDSFREGSFGLGAGKLRTVFRIVLPPAIPGISSGIILAMGRIVGETAALIYTAGTVAEMPKNIFSSTRTLAVHMYSLSSEGLYMDQAYATAVVLLVIVMLINLGSTFVAKKINKY
;
A
#
# COMPACT_ATOMS: atom_id res chain seq x y z
N PHE A 1 -32.61 -12.07 -8.44
CA PHE A 1 -31.73 -13.19 -8.06
C PHE A 1 -30.86 -13.64 -9.24
N VAL A 2 -31.47 -13.87 -10.43
CA VAL A 2 -30.75 -14.34 -11.65
C VAL A 2 -29.66 -13.37 -12.08
N LEU A 3 -29.92 -12.05 -12.14
CA LEU A 3 -28.94 -11.04 -12.51
C LEU A 3 -27.75 -10.98 -11.54
N ILE A 4 -28.00 -11.13 -10.24
CA ILE A 4 -26.95 -11.17 -9.21
C ILE A 4 -26.08 -12.42 -9.42
N ALA A 5 -26.70 -13.58 -9.63
CA ALA A 5 -25.97 -14.81 -9.87
C ALA A 5 -25.08 -14.74 -11.13
N ILE A 6 -25.63 -14.20 -12.24
CA ILE A 6 -24.88 -13.98 -13.48
C ILE A 6 -23.69 -13.04 -13.24
N SER A 7 -23.89 -11.92 -12.54
CA SER A 7 -22.82 -10.96 -12.25
C SER A 7 -21.70 -11.59 -11.41
N VAL A 8 -22.03 -12.38 -10.39
CA VAL A 8 -21.06 -13.10 -9.57
C VAL A 8 -20.26 -14.11 -10.40
N ILE A 9 -20.95 -14.93 -11.18
CA ILE A 9 -20.32 -15.94 -12.06
C ILE A 9 -19.39 -15.24 -13.04
N PHE A 10 -19.85 -14.19 -13.72
CA PHE A 10 -19.04 -13.43 -14.68
C PHE A 10 -17.78 -12.86 -14.03
N THR A 11 -17.89 -12.27 -12.83
CA THR A 11 -16.74 -11.72 -12.10
C THR A 11 -15.74 -12.81 -11.75
N VAL A 12 -16.21 -13.94 -11.18
CA VAL A 12 -15.33 -15.04 -10.77
C VAL A 12 -14.64 -15.67 -11.97
N VAL A 13 -15.38 -15.89 -13.07
CA VAL A 13 -14.82 -16.48 -14.31
C VAL A 13 -13.81 -15.52 -14.94
N SER A 14 -14.09 -14.22 -15.01
CA SER A 14 -13.17 -13.22 -15.57
C SER A 14 -11.88 -13.13 -14.78
N LEU A 15 -11.97 -13.07 -13.44
CA LEU A 15 -10.80 -13.08 -12.56
C LEU A 15 -10.02 -14.38 -12.66
N GLY A 16 -10.71 -15.52 -12.65
CA GLY A 16 -10.08 -16.83 -12.81
C GLY A 16 -9.36 -16.97 -14.14
N PHE A 17 -9.96 -16.47 -15.21
CA PHE A 17 -9.34 -16.45 -16.54
C PHE A 17 -8.09 -15.57 -16.57
N LEU A 18 -8.14 -14.36 -16.02
CA LEU A 18 -6.98 -13.45 -15.93
C LEU A 18 -5.82 -14.08 -15.17
N ILE A 19 -6.11 -14.62 -13.98
CA ILE A 19 -5.08 -15.25 -13.14
C ILE A 19 -4.53 -16.49 -13.87
N GLY A 20 -5.39 -17.33 -14.41
CA GLY A 20 -4.99 -18.52 -15.17
C GLY A 20 -4.12 -18.18 -16.36
N TYR A 21 -4.48 -17.15 -17.11
CA TYR A 21 -3.71 -16.67 -18.26
C TYR A 21 -2.30 -16.20 -17.84
N ILE A 22 -2.18 -15.41 -16.76
CA ILE A 22 -0.89 -14.97 -16.22
C ILE A 22 -0.05 -16.18 -15.78
N LEU A 23 -0.64 -17.13 -15.09
CA LEU A 23 0.08 -18.32 -14.60
C LEU A 23 0.56 -19.22 -15.75
N ILE A 24 -0.29 -19.48 -16.74
CA ILE A 24 0.05 -20.35 -17.88
C ILE A 24 1.20 -19.75 -18.70
N ASN A 25 1.18 -18.44 -18.94
CA ASN A 25 2.23 -17.77 -19.73
C ASN A 25 3.46 -17.39 -18.89
N GLY A 26 3.33 -17.22 -17.59
CA GLY A 26 4.42 -16.73 -16.74
C GLY A 26 5.25 -17.83 -16.07
N ILE A 27 4.61 -18.92 -15.58
CA ILE A 27 5.32 -20.01 -14.88
C ILE A 27 6.42 -20.66 -15.74
N PRO A 28 6.18 -21.00 -17.02
CA PRO A 28 7.24 -21.60 -17.87
C PRO A 28 8.44 -20.69 -18.07
N ASN A 29 8.26 -19.37 -17.97
CA ASN A 29 9.27 -18.37 -18.21
C ASN A 29 10.01 -17.92 -16.93
N LEU A 30 9.73 -18.54 -15.76
CA LEU A 30 10.45 -18.33 -14.52
C LEU A 30 11.83 -19.01 -14.58
N THR A 31 12.82 -18.31 -15.11
CA THR A 31 14.20 -18.80 -15.20
C THR A 31 15.09 -18.24 -14.11
N PRO A 32 16.16 -18.96 -13.67
CA PRO A 32 17.11 -18.43 -12.68
C PRO A 32 17.77 -17.11 -13.11
N LYS A 33 17.87 -16.83 -14.39
CA LYS A 33 18.44 -15.59 -14.95
C LYS A 33 17.66 -14.35 -14.52
N LEU A 34 16.32 -14.47 -14.30
CA LEU A 34 15.47 -13.39 -13.82
C LEU A 34 15.78 -12.96 -12.37
N PHE A 35 16.49 -13.80 -11.62
CA PHE A 35 16.89 -13.52 -10.24
C PHE A 35 18.37 -13.14 -10.13
N ALA A 36 19.02 -12.76 -11.25
CA ALA A 36 20.39 -12.25 -11.23
C ALA A 36 20.47 -10.93 -10.45
N TRP A 37 21.59 -10.72 -9.73
CA TRP A 37 21.80 -9.54 -8.88
C TRP A 37 21.88 -8.23 -9.67
N HIS A 38 22.42 -8.27 -10.88
CA HIS A 38 22.53 -7.11 -11.76
C HIS A 38 21.57 -7.25 -12.94
N TYR A 39 20.87 -6.16 -13.23
CA TYR A 39 20.04 -6.08 -14.41
C TYR A 39 20.91 -5.90 -15.67
N THR A 40 20.62 -6.68 -16.70
CA THR A 40 21.09 -6.47 -18.07
C THR A 40 19.93 -6.64 -19.03
N THR A 41 20.02 -6.06 -20.23
CA THR A 41 18.98 -6.23 -21.26
C THR A 41 18.80 -7.69 -21.67
N GLU A 42 19.86 -8.53 -21.55
CA GLU A 42 19.78 -9.95 -21.87
C GLU A 42 19.07 -10.79 -20.81
N ASN A 43 19.25 -10.47 -19.51
CA ASN A 43 18.67 -11.25 -18.41
C ASN A 43 17.34 -10.72 -17.94
N ALA A 44 16.98 -9.45 -18.23
CA ALA A 44 15.80 -8.74 -17.77
C ALA A 44 15.49 -9.01 -16.27
N SER A 45 16.53 -9.03 -15.42
CA SER A 45 16.45 -9.44 -14.03
C SER A 45 15.45 -8.59 -13.24
N MET A 46 14.54 -9.25 -12.51
CA MET A 46 13.57 -8.62 -11.63
C MET A 46 14.05 -8.48 -10.17
N LEU A 47 15.17 -9.10 -9.78
CA LEU A 47 15.65 -9.09 -8.39
C LEU A 47 15.91 -7.68 -7.85
N PRO A 48 16.58 -6.76 -8.57
CA PRO A 48 16.73 -5.38 -8.13
C PRO A 48 15.39 -4.70 -7.90
N ALA A 49 14.44 -4.87 -8.83
CA ALA A 49 13.10 -4.29 -8.72
C ALA A 49 12.30 -4.85 -7.54
N LEU A 50 12.47 -6.13 -7.22
CA LEU A 50 11.87 -6.78 -6.06
C LEU A 50 12.39 -6.16 -4.75
N ILE A 51 13.71 -6.01 -4.62
CA ILE A 51 14.34 -5.39 -3.46
C ILE A 51 13.89 -3.93 -3.33
N ASN A 52 13.85 -3.20 -4.46
CA ASN A 52 13.38 -1.81 -4.50
C ASN A 52 11.91 -1.70 -4.07
N THR A 53 11.07 -2.68 -4.40
CA THR A 53 9.67 -2.73 -3.92
C THR A 53 9.61 -2.82 -2.40
N ILE A 54 10.46 -3.63 -1.79
CA ILE A 54 10.53 -3.76 -0.32
C ILE A 54 10.96 -2.42 0.31
N TRP A 55 12.04 -1.81 -0.18
CA TRP A 55 12.52 -0.52 0.31
C TRP A 55 11.48 0.59 0.14
N MET A 56 10.83 0.66 -1.03
CA MET A 56 9.77 1.62 -1.30
C MET A 56 8.61 1.45 -0.34
N THR A 57 8.18 0.21 -0.11
CA THR A 57 7.07 -0.11 0.79
C THR A 57 7.40 0.27 2.23
N ILE A 58 8.57 -0.11 2.73
CA ILE A 58 9.01 0.22 4.09
C ILE A 58 9.06 1.73 4.28
N LEU A 59 9.70 2.46 3.35
CA LEU A 59 9.86 3.90 3.46
C LEU A 59 8.54 4.64 3.42
N ALA A 60 7.63 4.25 2.50
CA ALA A 60 6.30 4.82 2.41
C ALA A 60 5.48 4.59 3.69
N LEU A 61 5.52 3.37 4.25
CA LEU A 61 4.79 3.04 5.47
C LEU A 61 5.37 3.69 6.73
N VAL A 62 6.70 3.78 6.85
CA VAL A 62 7.35 4.48 7.96
C VAL A 62 6.90 5.94 8.04
N ILE A 63 6.61 6.55 6.90
CA ILE A 63 6.07 7.91 6.83
C ILE A 63 4.56 7.90 7.08
N ALA A 64 3.80 7.07 6.37
CA ALA A 64 2.33 7.12 6.39
C ALA A 64 1.71 6.65 7.72
N ILE A 65 2.27 5.62 8.37
CA ILE A 65 1.70 5.02 9.59
C ILE A 65 1.61 6.02 10.75
N PRO A 66 2.67 6.74 11.13
CA PRO A 66 2.60 7.69 12.25
C PRO A 66 1.57 8.79 12.03
N PHE A 67 1.53 9.34 10.81
CA PHE A 67 0.58 10.41 10.49
C PHE A 67 -0.86 9.89 10.39
N GLY A 68 -1.09 8.75 9.75
CA GLY A 68 -2.43 8.18 9.59
C GLY A 68 -3.04 7.74 10.92
N ILE A 69 -2.28 6.99 11.74
CA ILE A 69 -2.74 6.55 13.06
C ILE A 69 -2.89 7.75 14.00
N GLY A 70 -1.90 8.66 14.02
CA GLY A 70 -1.96 9.85 14.85
C GLY A 70 -3.16 10.74 14.56
N ALA A 71 -3.45 10.98 13.28
CA ALA A 71 -4.64 11.71 12.85
C ALA A 71 -5.94 11.03 13.30
N ALA A 72 -6.07 9.72 13.11
CA ALA A 72 -7.24 8.97 13.53
C ALA A 72 -7.45 9.00 15.06
N ILE A 73 -6.39 8.80 15.84
CA ILE A 73 -6.45 8.93 17.30
C ILE A 73 -6.90 10.34 17.70
N TYR A 74 -6.36 11.37 17.08
CA TYR A 74 -6.79 12.74 17.36
C TYR A 74 -8.27 12.94 17.07
N MET A 75 -8.74 12.49 15.91
CA MET A 75 -10.14 12.69 15.48
C MET A 75 -11.14 11.94 16.35
N VAL A 76 -10.81 10.71 16.79
CA VAL A 76 -11.73 9.89 17.58
C VAL A 76 -11.67 10.25 19.06
N GLU A 77 -10.48 10.42 19.61
CA GLU A 77 -10.28 10.47 21.05
C GLU A 77 -10.14 11.91 21.58
N TYR A 78 -9.54 12.82 20.81
CA TYR A 78 -9.22 14.17 21.31
C TYR A 78 -10.15 15.26 20.79
N ALA A 79 -10.66 15.12 19.59
CA ALA A 79 -11.54 16.14 19.00
C ALA A 79 -12.90 16.19 19.69
N LYS A 80 -13.48 17.39 19.79
CA LYS A 80 -14.85 17.56 20.29
C LYS A 80 -15.85 17.05 19.26
N LYS A 81 -16.95 16.44 19.71
CA LYS A 81 -18.06 16.05 18.83
C LYS A 81 -18.58 17.28 18.06
N GLY A 82 -18.75 17.15 16.75
CA GLY A 82 -19.17 18.25 15.86
C GLY A 82 -18.04 19.23 15.46
N ASN A 83 -16.77 18.87 15.64
CA ASN A 83 -15.65 19.70 15.20
C ASN A 83 -15.59 19.77 13.67
N LYS A 84 -15.81 20.96 13.09
CA LYS A 84 -15.81 21.20 11.64
C LYS A 84 -14.48 20.84 10.95
N ILE A 85 -13.35 20.98 11.65
CA ILE A 85 -12.03 20.60 11.09
C ILE A 85 -11.98 19.09 10.89
N VAL A 86 -12.48 18.30 11.84
CA VAL A 86 -12.53 16.84 11.72
C VAL A 86 -13.42 16.43 10.54
N GLU A 87 -14.56 17.08 10.38
CA GLU A 87 -15.48 16.84 9.26
C GLU A 87 -14.81 17.13 7.90
N ILE A 88 -14.13 18.28 7.79
CA ILE A 88 -13.36 18.62 6.59
C ILE A 88 -12.28 17.58 6.30
N VAL A 89 -11.52 17.15 7.31
CA VAL A 89 -10.45 16.13 7.13
C VAL A 89 -11.06 14.81 6.66
N ARG A 90 -12.20 14.37 7.19
CA ARG A 90 -12.88 13.15 6.74
C ARG A 90 -13.33 13.24 5.29
N ILE A 91 -14.01 14.33 4.92
CA ILE A 91 -14.46 14.55 3.53
C ILE A 91 -13.28 14.60 2.58
N THR A 92 -12.19 15.30 2.96
CA THR A 92 -10.97 15.38 2.17
C THR A 92 -10.34 14.00 1.99
N ALA A 93 -10.22 13.23 3.06
CA ALA A 93 -9.66 11.87 3.00
C ALA A 93 -10.51 10.94 2.12
N GLU A 94 -11.83 11.03 2.21
CA GLU A 94 -12.76 10.27 1.36
C GLU A 94 -12.62 10.65 -0.11
N THR A 95 -12.52 11.94 -0.40
CA THR A 95 -12.29 12.45 -1.75
C THR A 95 -10.94 11.96 -2.30
N LEU A 96 -9.88 12.01 -1.51
CA LEU A 96 -8.56 11.55 -1.88
C LEU A 96 -8.53 10.05 -2.25
N THR A 97 -9.30 9.20 -1.56
CA THR A 97 -9.34 7.76 -1.90
C THR A 97 -9.89 7.48 -3.30
N GLY A 98 -10.72 8.35 -3.84
CA GLY A 98 -11.30 8.26 -5.17
C GLY A 98 -10.42 8.80 -6.31
N ILE A 99 -9.32 9.47 -6.01
CA ILE A 99 -8.42 10.04 -7.03
C ILE A 99 -7.61 8.93 -7.71
N PRO A 100 -7.55 8.90 -9.07
CA PRO A 100 -6.70 7.98 -9.81
C PRO A 100 -5.21 8.14 -9.43
N SER A 101 -4.47 7.03 -9.32
CA SER A 101 -3.07 7.05 -8.86
C SER A 101 -2.14 7.87 -9.76
N ILE A 102 -2.45 7.96 -11.05
CA ILE A 102 -1.69 8.81 -11.99
C ILE A 102 -1.72 10.29 -11.59
N VAL A 103 -2.81 10.77 -11.00
CA VAL A 103 -2.92 12.17 -10.52
C VAL A 103 -1.99 12.39 -9.34
N TYR A 104 -1.88 11.41 -8.43
CA TYR A 104 -0.86 11.45 -7.37
C TYR A 104 0.56 11.47 -7.93
N GLY A 105 0.81 10.70 -9.01
CA GLY A 105 2.07 10.70 -9.72
C GLY A 105 2.42 12.07 -10.32
N LEU A 106 1.46 12.70 -10.97
CA LEU A 106 1.64 14.05 -11.54
C LEU A 106 1.86 15.10 -10.45
N PHE A 107 1.08 15.05 -9.37
CA PHE A 107 1.32 15.92 -8.20
C PHE A 107 2.73 15.70 -7.63
N GLY A 108 3.13 14.45 -7.41
CA GLY A 108 4.44 14.09 -6.88
C GLY A 108 5.57 14.56 -7.81
N MET A 109 5.39 14.43 -9.12
CA MET A 109 6.33 14.94 -10.13
C MET A 109 6.48 16.45 -10.03
N LEU A 110 5.38 17.19 -10.01
CA LEU A 110 5.42 18.65 -9.96
C LEU A 110 5.98 19.16 -8.62
N PHE A 111 5.56 18.54 -7.52
CA PHE A 111 5.92 19.01 -6.18
C PHE A 111 7.27 18.45 -5.72
N PHE A 112 7.40 17.14 -5.56
CA PHE A 112 8.64 16.55 -5.01
C PHE A 112 9.78 16.54 -6.01
N VAL A 113 9.55 16.09 -7.24
CA VAL A 113 10.61 15.93 -8.23
C VAL A 113 11.09 17.29 -8.72
N THR A 114 10.16 18.19 -9.10
CA THR A 114 10.48 19.46 -9.76
C THR A 114 10.66 20.60 -8.73
N THR A 115 9.65 20.89 -7.93
CA THR A 115 9.68 22.06 -7.01
C THR A 115 10.66 21.85 -5.86
N CYS A 116 10.61 20.68 -5.19
CA CYS A 116 11.55 20.32 -4.13
C CYS A 116 12.93 19.88 -4.67
N LYS A 117 13.09 19.79 -6.00
CA LYS A 117 14.35 19.44 -6.68
C LYS A 117 14.94 18.09 -6.24
N MET A 118 14.09 17.15 -5.82
CA MET A 118 14.53 15.80 -5.42
C MET A 118 14.92 14.91 -6.61
N GLY A 119 14.55 15.32 -7.84
CA GLY A 119 14.67 14.47 -9.02
C GLY A 119 13.78 13.23 -8.95
N LEU A 120 13.81 12.40 -9.99
CA LEU A 120 13.21 11.07 -9.92
C LEU A 120 13.98 10.24 -8.90
N SER A 121 13.34 9.81 -7.82
CA SER A 121 14.05 9.21 -6.69
C SER A 121 13.16 8.29 -5.86
N LEU A 122 13.80 7.37 -5.14
CA LEU A 122 13.14 6.49 -4.17
C LEU A 122 12.35 7.32 -3.15
N LEU A 123 12.92 8.44 -2.67
CA LEU A 123 12.28 9.30 -1.67
C LEU A 123 11.05 10.03 -2.24
N ALA A 124 11.13 10.60 -3.44
CA ALA A 124 10.00 11.27 -4.09
C ALA A 124 8.84 10.27 -4.32
N GLY A 125 9.16 9.04 -4.75
CA GLY A 125 8.20 7.96 -4.87
C GLY A 125 7.56 7.60 -3.54
N ALA A 126 8.36 7.39 -2.49
CA ALA A 126 7.88 7.02 -1.17
C ALA A 126 6.97 8.10 -0.53
N LEU A 127 7.32 9.39 -0.67
CA LEU A 127 6.49 10.50 -0.21
C LEU A 127 5.15 10.55 -0.95
N THR A 128 5.16 10.36 -2.26
CA THR A 128 3.93 10.32 -3.07
C THR A 128 3.03 9.16 -2.66
N LEU A 129 3.60 7.96 -2.49
CA LEU A 129 2.86 6.79 -2.01
C LEU A 129 2.34 6.97 -0.58
N SER A 130 3.13 7.62 0.29
CA SER A 130 2.70 7.92 1.66
C SER A 130 1.44 8.76 1.67
N ILE A 131 1.38 9.82 0.86
CA ILE A 131 0.19 10.66 0.72
C ILE A 131 -0.99 9.84 0.18
N MET A 132 -0.75 8.98 -0.81
CA MET A 132 -1.79 8.15 -1.43
C MET A 132 -2.42 7.14 -0.47
N VAL A 133 -1.62 6.54 0.44
CA VAL A 133 -2.12 5.51 1.36
C VAL A 133 -2.55 6.07 2.72
N LEU A 134 -2.16 7.30 3.05
CA LEU A 134 -2.50 7.95 4.32
C LEU A 134 -4.01 7.97 4.61
N PRO A 135 -4.91 8.32 3.67
CA PRO A 135 -6.36 8.28 3.91
C PRO A 135 -6.86 6.87 4.25
N VAL A 136 -6.29 5.83 3.63
CA VAL A 136 -6.69 4.43 3.89
C VAL A 136 -6.31 4.05 5.31
N ILE A 137 -5.06 4.32 5.74
CA ILE A 137 -4.60 4.01 7.10
C ILE A 137 -5.40 4.80 8.13
N MET A 138 -5.64 6.09 7.88
CA MET A 138 -6.40 6.96 8.78
C MET A 138 -7.82 6.44 8.97
N ARG A 139 -8.55 6.14 7.87
CA ARG A 139 -9.94 5.70 7.91
C ARG A 139 -10.09 4.35 8.60
N THR A 140 -9.28 3.36 8.25
CA THR A 140 -9.34 2.04 8.88
C THR A 140 -8.96 2.08 10.35
N THR A 141 -8.03 2.97 10.74
CA THR A 141 -7.70 3.22 12.15
C THR A 141 -8.87 3.88 12.88
N GLU A 142 -9.50 4.87 12.28
CA GLU A 142 -10.69 5.53 12.85
C GLU A 142 -11.83 4.52 13.08
N GLU A 143 -12.14 3.70 12.09
CA GLU A 143 -13.16 2.65 12.19
C GLU A 143 -12.81 1.63 13.30
N ALA A 144 -11.55 1.23 13.41
CA ALA A 144 -11.08 0.32 14.46
C ALA A 144 -11.19 0.91 15.86
N LEU A 145 -10.89 2.20 16.03
CA LEU A 145 -11.03 2.89 17.32
C LEU A 145 -12.50 3.10 17.71
N LEU A 146 -13.36 3.40 16.75
CA LEU A 146 -14.82 3.54 16.96
C LEU A 146 -15.50 2.22 17.30
N ALA A 147 -14.96 1.09 16.83
CA ALA A 147 -15.47 -0.25 17.16
C ALA A 147 -15.24 -0.65 18.62
N VAL A 148 -14.34 0.03 19.35
CA VAL A 148 -14.10 -0.23 20.78
C VAL A 148 -15.25 0.35 21.59
N PRO A 149 -15.96 -0.47 22.43
CA PRO A 149 -17.09 0.00 23.24
C PRO A 149 -16.71 1.15 24.18
N ASP A 150 -17.61 2.12 24.32
CA ASP A 150 -17.39 3.30 25.19
C ASP A 150 -17.26 2.92 26.67
N SER A 151 -17.82 1.79 27.11
CA SER A 151 -17.66 1.26 28.48
C SER A 151 -16.19 1.04 28.89
N PHE A 152 -15.30 0.74 27.94
CA PHE A 152 -13.86 0.65 28.20
C PHE A 152 -13.26 2.01 28.59
N ARG A 153 -13.71 3.08 27.91
CA ARG A 153 -13.29 4.46 28.19
C ARG A 153 -13.85 4.94 29.54
N GLU A 154 -15.15 4.75 29.74
CA GLU A 154 -15.84 5.12 30.99
C GLU A 154 -15.28 4.41 32.20
N GLY A 155 -15.07 3.08 32.13
CA GLY A 155 -14.46 2.31 33.20
C GLY A 155 -13.05 2.79 33.54
N SER A 156 -12.23 3.11 32.53
CA SER A 156 -10.89 3.65 32.74
C SER A 156 -10.90 5.01 33.42
N PHE A 157 -11.80 5.90 32.99
CA PHE A 157 -11.95 7.23 33.60
C PHE A 157 -12.52 7.11 35.04
N GLY A 158 -13.47 6.20 35.27
CA GLY A 158 -14.02 5.93 36.62
C GLY A 158 -12.96 5.45 37.62
N LEU A 159 -11.92 4.78 37.15
CA LEU A 159 -10.74 4.39 37.95
C LEU A 159 -9.70 5.51 38.07
N GLY A 160 -9.97 6.72 37.60
CA GLY A 160 -9.10 7.88 37.72
C GLY A 160 -7.97 7.94 36.67
N ALA A 161 -8.02 7.12 35.60
CA ALA A 161 -7.00 7.17 34.55
C ALA A 161 -7.16 8.45 33.70
N GLY A 162 -6.04 9.09 33.40
CA GLY A 162 -6.02 10.22 32.47
C GLY A 162 -6.21 9.78 31.01
N LYS A 163 -6.64 10.71 30.14
CA LYS A 163 -6.98 10.44 28.74
C LYS A 163 -5.89 9.75 27.93
N LEU A 164 -4.64 10.20 28.07
CA LEU A 164 -3.51 9.58 27.39
C LEU A 164 -3.37 8.09 27.77
N ARG A 165 -3.45 7.79 29.06
CA ARG A 165 -3.35 6.42 29.56
C ARG A 165 -4.49 5.54 29.04
N THR A 166 -5.71 6.06 29.05
CA THR A 166 -6.89 5.38 28.51
C THR A 166 -6.72 5.05 27.04
N VAL A 167 -6.30 6.01 26.21
CA VAL A 167 -6.10 5.79 24.78
C VAL A 167 -5.06 4.71 24.52
N PHE A 168 -3.86 4.85 25.07
CA PHE A 168 -2.75 3.95 24.72
C PHE A 168 -2.78 2.59 25.45
N ARG A 169 -3.42 2.48 26.60
CA ARG A 169 -3.44 1.25 27.41
C ARG A 169 -4.76 0.48 27.31
N ILE A 170 -5.87 1.15 27.01
CA ILE A 170 -7.20 0.54 27.06
C ILE A 170 -7.85 0.50 25.69
N VAL A 171 -7.83 1.61 24.91
CA VAL A 171 -8.52 1.71 23.62
C VAL A 171 -7.68 1.15 22.47
N LEU A 172 -6.40 1.49 22.43
CA LEU A 172 -5.54 1.12 21.31
C LEU A 172 -5.31 -0.41 21.19
N PRO A 173 -5.05 -1.16 22.28
CA PRO A 173 -4.81 -2.60 22.17
C PRO A 173 -5.95 -3.40 21.50
N PRO A 174 -7.23 -3.26 21.84
CA PRO A 174 -8.30 -3.94 21.13
C PRO A 174 -8.52 -3.42 19.69
N ALA A 175 -8.06 -2.21 19.34
CA ALA A 175 -8.13 -1.68 18.00
C ALA A 175 -6.99 -2.16 17.06
N ILE A 176 -5.88 -2.71 17.62
CA ILE A 176 -4.71 -3.16 16.84
C ILE A 176 -5.07 -4.08 15.67
N PRO A 177 -5.96 -5.07 15.79
CA PRO A 177 -6.32 -5.94 14.66
C PRO A 177 -6.87 -5.17 13.47
N GLY A 178 -7.78 -4.21 13.70
CA GLY A 178 -8.35 -3.36 12.66
C GLY A 178 -7.31 -2.42 12.05
N ILE A 179 -6.46 -1.81 12.87
CA ILE A 179 -5.33 -0.96 12.42
C ILE A 179 -4.38 -1.76 11.54
N SER A 180 -4.00 -2.97 11.98
CA SER A 180 -3.12 -3.84 11.21
C SER A 180 -3.71 -4.21 9.85
N SER A 181 -5.01 -4.49 9.79
CA SER A 181 -5.70 -4.77 8.52
C SER A 181 -5.61 -3.59 7.56
N GLY A 182 -5.75 -2.35 8.05
CA GLY A 182 -5.58 -1.14 7.25
C GLY A 182 -4.17 -0.96 6.72
N ILE A 183 -3.16 -1.20 7.56
CA ILE A 183 -1.75 -1.13 7.14
C ILE A 183 -1.47 -2.13 6.01
N ILE A 184 -2.00 -3.32 6.10
CA ILE A 184 -1.77 -4.38 5.11
C ILE A 184 -2.50 -4.07 3.80
N LEU A 185 -3.70 -3.51 3.87
CA LEU A 185 -4.38 -3.00 2.67
C LEU A 185 -3.54 -1.91 1.98
N ALA A 186 -2.94 -1.01 2.76
CA ALA A 186 -2.00 0.00 2.27
C ALA A 186 -0.74 -0.63 1.63
N MET A 187 -0.16 -1.68 2.25
CA MET A 187 0.97 -2.43 1.68
C MET A 187 0.64 -3.01 0.32
N GLY A 188 -0.50 -3.69 0.19
CA GLY A 188 -0.94 -4.27 -1.09
C GLY A 188 -1.07 -3.20 -2.18
N ARG A 189 -1.60 -2.03 -1.84
CA ARG A 189 -1.71 -0.88 -2.75
C ARG A 189 -0.35 -0.34 -3.18
N ILE A 190 0.60 -0.21 -2.25
CA ILE A 190 1.97 0.25 -2.54
C ILE A 190 2.70 -0.73 -3.48
N VAL A 191 2.64 -2.03 -3.18
CA VAL A 191 3.35 -3.07 -3.95
C VAL A 191 2.86 -3.16 -5.39
N GLY A 192 1.57 -2.95 -5.63
CA GLY A 192 0.98 -2.94 -6.97
C GLY A 192 1.05 -1.61 -7.72
N GLU A 193 1.55 -0.54 -7.07
CA GLU A 193 1.51 0.79 -7.68
C GLU A 193 2.53 0.94 -8.81
N THR A 194 2.05 1.43 -9.94
CA THR A 194 2.83 1.62 -11.17
C THR A 194 2.79 3.06 -11.65
N ALA A 195 1.59 3.60 -11.87
CA ALA A 195 1.41 4.89 -12.54
C ALA A 195 2.02 6.06 -11.75
N ALA A 196 1.81 6.12 -10.45
CA ALA A 196 2.40 7.17 -9.62
C ALA A 196 3.93 7.10 -9.58
N LEU A 197 4.51 5.89 -9.58
CA LEU A 197 5.94 5.68 -9.43
C LEU A 197 6.74 5.97 -10.70
N ILE A 198 6.17 5.75 -11.88
CA ILE A 198 6.82 6.13 -13.16
C ILE A 198 7.17 7.62 -13.15
N TYR A 199 6.30 8.47 -12.63
CA TYR A 199 6.49 9.92 -12.60
C TYR A 199 7.31 10.43 -11.40
N THR A 200 7.54 9.61 -10.37
CA THR A 200 8.17 10.07 -9.13
C THR A 200 9.44 9.31 -8.78
N ALA A 201 9.44 7.99 -8.86
CA ALA A 201 10.62 7.17 -8.60
C ALA A 201 11.45 6.91 -9.87
N GLY A 202 10.79 6.87 -11.03
CA GLY A 202 11.40 6.61 -12.32
C GLY A 202 11.40 5.14 -12.72
N THR A 203 12.22 4.81 -13.73
CA THR A 203 12.23 3.49 -14.38
C THR A 203 13.60 2.82 -14.41
N VAL A 204 14.60 3.33 -13.68
CA VAL A 204 15.94 2.76 -13.62
C VAL A 204 15.91 1.38 -12.99
N ALA A 205 16.46 0.37 -13.68
CA ALA A 205 16.39 -1.03 -13.29
C ALA A 205 17.33 -1.43 -12.16
N GLU A 206 18.32 -0.61 -11.84
CA GLU A 206 19.36 -0.90 -10.86
C GLU A 206 18.89 -0.62 -9.43
N MET A 207 19.65 -1.14 -8.47
CA MET A 207 19.46 -0.77 -7.07
C MET A 207 19.89 0.68 -6.83
N PRO A 208 19.12 1.46 -6.04
CA PRO A 208 19.46 2.84 -5.76
C PRO A 208 20.72 2.92 -4.89
N LYS A 209 21.67 3.77 -5.25
CA LYS A 209 22.89 4.03 -4.45
C LYS A 209 22.57 4.81 -3.17
N ASN A 210 21.51 5.60 -3.19
CA ASN A 210 20.99 6.38 -2.07
C ASN A 210 19.49 6.65 -2.27
N ILE A 211 18.84 7.25 -1.28
CA ILE A 211 17.40 7.54 -1.31
C ILE A 211 16.98 8.57 -2.39
N PHE A 212 17.93 9.33 -2.93
CA PHE A 212 17.71 10.28 -4.02
C PHE A 212 18.02 9.70 -5.40
N SER A 213 18.37 8.42 -5.49
CA SER A 213 18.56 7.75 -6.77
C SER A 213 17.24 7.28 -7.36
N SER A 214 17.13 7.38 -8.70
CA SER A 214 16.01 6.81 -9.44
C SER A 214 16.04 5.29 -9.35
N THR A 215 14.86 4.70 -9.28
CA THR A 215 14.69 3.25 -9.18
C THR A 215 13.31 2.83 -9.64
N ARG A 216 13.15 1.56 -10.04
CA ARG A 216 11.82 0.99 -10.36
C ARG A 216 11.45 -0.13 -9.40
N THR A 217 10.16 -0.18 -9.05
CA THR A 217 9.55 -1.30 -8.33
C THR A 217 9.21 -2.46 -9.28
N LEU A 218 8.82 -3.60 -8.72
CA LEU A 218 8.46 -4.79 -9.49
C LEU A 218 7.27 -4.53 -10.43
N ALA A 219 6.27 -3.76 -9.99
CA ALA A 219 5.13 -3.37 -10.81
C ALA A 219 5.54 -2.46 -11.98
N VAL A 220 6.43 -1.48 -11.73
CA VAL A 220 7.00 -0.63 -12.80
C VAL A 220 7.90 -1.44 -13.73
N HIS A 221 8.65 -2.42 -13.20
CA HIS A 221 9.48 -3.33 -14.01
C HIS A 221 8.64 -4.14 -15.00
N MET A 222 7.57 -4.78 -14.49
CA MET A 222 6.61 -5.50 -15.33
C MET A 222 6.03 -4.60 -16.43
N TYR A 223 5.60 -3.39 -16.06
CA TYR A 223 5.07 -2.41 -17.01
C TYR A 223 6.10 -2.03 -18.08
N SER A 224 7.36 -1.75 -17.69
CA SER A 224 8.42 -1.40 -18.63
C SER A 224 8.68 -2.52 -19.64
N LEU A 225 8.80 -3.78 -19.19
CA LEU A 225 9.01 -4.92 -20.06
C LEU A 225 7.84 -5.13 -21.04
N SER A 226 6.59 -4.96 -20.57
CA SER A 226 5.42 -5.14 -21.43
C SER A 226 5.25 -4.00 -22.43
N SER A 227 5.57 -2.76 -22.06
CA SER A 227 5.46 -1.59 -22.94
C SER A 227 6.48 -1.57 -24.07
N GLU A 228 7.65 -2.17 -23.86
CA GLU A 228 8.68 -2.33 -24.88
C GLU A 228 8.31 -3.41 -25.91
N GLY A 229 7.41 -4.35 -25.55
CA GLY A 229 6.93 -5.43 -26.43
C GLY A 229 7.98 -6.52 -26.75
N LEU A 230 9.23 -6.34 -26.36
CA LEU A 230 10.33 -7.25 -26.64
C LEU A 230 10.50 -8.33 -25.57
N TYR A 231 10.00 -8.11 -24.36
CA TYR A 231 10.23 -8.93 -23.18
C TYR A 231 8.91 -9.42 -22.54
N MET A 232 7.93 -9.81 -23.38
CA MET A 232 6.61 -10.22 -22.91
C MET A 232 6.66 -11.45 -22.00
N ASP A 233 7.52 -12.42 -22.28
CA ASP A 233 7.69 -13.63 -21.47
C ASP A 233 8.21 -13.30 -20.07
N GLN A 234 9.18 -12.40 -19.97
CA GLN A 234 9.72 -11.91 -18.70
C GLN A 234 8.70 -11.03 -17.96
N ALA A 235 7.87 -10.28 -18.67
CA ALA A 235 6.78 -9.53 -18.08
C ALA A 235 5.74 -10.45 -17.42
N TYR A 236 5.33 -11.55 -18.10
CA TYR A 236 4.45 -12.56 -17.52
C TYR A 236 5.08 -13.25 -16.31
N ALA A 237 6.36 -13.62 -16.38
CA ALA A 237 7.07 -14.20 -15.25
C ALA A 237 7.12 -13.23 -14.05
N THR A 238 7.36 -11.94 -14.32
CA THR A 238 7.35 -10.89 -13.28
C THR A 238 5.95 -10.72 -12.68
N ALA A 239 4.89 -10.80 -13.50
CA ALA A 239 3.50 -10.75 -13.04
C ALA A 239 3.16 -11.90 -12.09
N VAL A 240 3.64 -13.13 -12.37
CA VAL A 240 3.49 -14.28 -11.46
C VAL A 240 4.14 -14.02 -10.12
N VAL A 241 5.37 -13.51 -10.10
CA VAL A 241 6.08 -13.20 -8.85
C VAL A 241 5.36 -12.09 -8.07
N LEU A 242 4.89 -11.04 -8.74
CA LEU A 242 4.12 -9.97 -8.13
C LEU A 242 2.82 -10.51 -7.50
N LEU A 243 2.09 -11.38 -8.21
CA LEU A 243 0.88 -12.02 -7.73
C LEU A 243 1.15 -12.86 -6.48
N VAL A 244 2.23 -13.65 -6.47
CA VAL A 244 2.63 -14.45 -5.30
C VAL A 244 2.96 -13.55 -4.11
N ILE A 245 3.69 -12.45 -4.32
CA ILE A 245 4.01 -11.51 -3.24
C ILE A 245 2.75 -10.90 -2.64
N VAL A 246 1.83 -10.43 -3.47
CA VAL A 246 0.55 -9.86 -3.00
C VAL A 246 -0.28 -10.90 -2.26
N MET A 247 -0.33 -12.15 -2.74
CA MET A 247 -0.99 -13.24 -2.02
C MET A 247 -0.35 -13.52 -0.67
N LEU A 248 0.99 -13.55 -0.59
CA LEU A 248 1.71 -13.77 0.68
C LEU A 248 1.46 -12.64 1.67
N ILE A 249 1.43 -11.38 1.22
CA ILE A 249 1.08 -10.23 2.04
C ILE A 249 -0.34 -10.40 2.60
N ASN A 250 -1.31 -10.74 1.78
CA ASN A 250 -2.71 -10.93 2.20
C ASN A 250 -2.89 -12.13 3.15
N LEU A 251 -2.22 -13.25 2.89
CA LEU A 251 -2.25 -14.42 3.78
C LEU A 251 -1.58 -14.11 5.13
N GLY A 252 -0.41 -13.46 5.09
CA GLY A 252 0.29 -13.02 6.31
C GLY A 252 -0.58 -12.09 7.16
N SER A 253 -1.30 -11.20 6.50
CA SER A 253 -2.32 -10.34 7.10
C SER A 253 -3.36 -11.10 7.90
N THR A 254 -4.01 -12.04 7.23
CA THR A 254 -5.08 -12.84 7.84
C THR A 254 -4.54 -13.65 9.03
N PHE A 255 -3.31 -14.14 8.93
CA PHE A 255 -2.67 -14.88 10.01
C PHE A 255 -2.35 -13.98 11.21
N VAL A 256 -1.80 -12.79 10.99
CA VAL A 256 -1.49 -11.80 12.03
C VAL A 256 -2.78 -11.35 12.72
N ALA A 257 -3.82 -11.00 11.97
CA ALA A 257 -5.11 -10.60 12.52
C ALA A 257 -5.74 -11.69 13.39
N LYS A 258 -5.69 -12.96 12.95
CA LYS A 258 -6.19 -14.11 13.74
C LYS A 258 -5.40 -14.36 15.02
N LYS A 259 -4.09 -14.13 15.01
CA LYS A 259 -3.23 -14.35 16.19
C LYS A 259 -3.45 -13.27 17.26
N ILE A 260 -3.67 -12.03 16.82
CA ILE A 260 -3.93 -10.90 17.73
C ILE A 260 -5.34 -10.97 18.32
N ASN A 261 -6.35 -11.45 17.56
CA ASN A 261 -7.72 -11.65 18.08
C ASN A 261 -7.87 -12.81 19.09
N LYS A 262 -6.82 -13.56 19.38
CA LYS A 262 -6.86 -14.63 20.40
C LYS A 262 -6.55 -14.14 21.83
N TYR A 263 -6.25 -12.89 22.02
CA TYR A 263 -6.02 -12.22 23.29
C TYR A 263 -7.01 -11.05 23.46
#